data_1565f02c989c1f9c920ba387f544f46c
#
_entry.id   1565f02c989c1f9c920ba387f544f46c
#
_cell.length_a   1.000
_cell.length_b   1.000
_cell.length_c   1.000
_cell.angle_alpha   90.00
_cell.angle_beta   90.00
_cell.angle_gamma   90.00
#
_symmetry.space_group_name_H-M   'P 1'
#
loop_
_entity.id
_entity.type
_entity.pdbx_description
1 polymer ?
#
loop_
_entity_poly.entity_id
_entity_poly.type
_entity_poly.pdbx_seq_one_letter_code
_entity_poly.pdbx_strand_id
1 'polypeptide(L)'
;VNDARDDDRVRFGLSGEAGLNDGIAFPFVILGLLLLQHDGDPGWVGDWALKSLLWAVPAGLLTGYWMGRGIGRVTLTLRIQNDDSTLSPNDYLALALIALAYVGAEFIHAYGFLSVFAAGLGLRRAEAKTAGESLEPAEHLVQPVVGHQNVEPQHAVRGNTDHLEDGQVAAGIMMSDMLAFGGLVERAMEVFLVTLLGVVLIAHWDWRALPIGGVLFCLIRPLSVAVMPWGRLLDWHQRALIGWFGIRGIGSLYYLFYALNHGLG
;
A
#
# COMPACT_ATOMS: atom_id res chain seq x y z
N VAL A 1 -2.58 -10.14 -2.32
CA VAL A 1 -2.30 -9.57 -3.50
C VAL A 1 -0.87 -9.32 -3.62
N ASN A 2 -0.26 -9.66 -4.62
CA ASN A 2 0.36 -8.67 -5.37
C ASN A 2 1.80 -8.69 -5.21
N ASP A 3 2.24 -9.84 -5.55
CA ASP A 3 3.62 -10.10 -5.80
C ASP A 3 4.03 -9.35 -7.08
N ALA A 4 5.19 -8.70 -7.05
CA ALA A 4 5.82 -8.16 -8.24
C ALA A 4 6.13 -9.24 -9.30
N ARG A 5 5.95 -10.52 -8.93
CA ARG A 5 6.10 -11.70 -9.77
C ARG A 5 4.77 -12.21 -10.34
N ASP A 6 3.64 -11.57 -9.98
CA ASP A 6 2.31 -11.91 -10.51
C ASP A 6 2.22 -11.48 -11.98
N ASP A 7 1.92 -12.43 -12.86
CA ASP A 7 1.74 -12.19 -14.29
C ASP A 7 0.41 -11.48 -14.62
N ASP A 8 -0.49 -11.32 -13.65
CA ASP A 8 -1.75 -10.60 -13.82
C ASP A 8 -1.51 -9.08 -13.83
N ARG A 9 -1.33 -8.55 -15.02
CA ARG A 9 -1.06 -7.13 -15.28
C ARG A 9 -2.14 -6.19 -14.75
N VAL A 10 -3.40 -6.65 -14.74
CA VAL A 10 -4.53 -5.84 -14.23
C VAL A 10 -4.42 -5.72 -12.73
N ARG A 11 -4.19 -6.83 -12.03
CA ARG A 11 -4.01 -6.88 -10.59
C ARG A 11 -2.80 -6.05 -10.16
N PHE A 12 -1.68 -6.24 -10.84
CA PHE A 12 -0.46 -5.45 -10.59
C PHE A 12 -0.69 -3.95 -10.79
N GLY A 13 -1.37 -3.56 -11.88
CA GLY A 13 -1.71 -2.17 -12.15
C GLY A 13 -2.62 -1.55 -11.10
N LEU A 14 -3.68 -2.27 -10.70
CA LEU A 14 -4.62 -1.80 -9.66
C LEU A 14 -3.96 -1.68 -8.29
N SER A 15 -3.05 -2.58 -7.94
CA SER A 15 -2.32 -2.54 -6.67
C SER A 15 -1.31 -1.41 -6.63
N GLY A 16 -0.60 -1.19 -7.73
CA GLY A 16 0.29 -0.05 -7.89
C GLY A 16 -0.48 1.27 -7.81
N GLU A 17 -1.65 1.34 -8.47
CA GLU A 17 -2.54 2.50 -8.39
C GLU A 17 -2.99 2.75 -6.95
N ALA A 18 -3.45 1.73 -6.23
CA ALA A 18 -3.92 1.86 -4.86
C ALA A 18 -2.82 2.39 -3.93
N GLY A 19 -1.62 1.82 -4.01
CA GLY A 19 -0.50 2.22 -3.14
C GLY A 19 0.08 3.59 -3.46
N LEU A 20 0.16 3.95 -4.75
CA LEU A 20 0.72 5.24 -5.17
C LEU A 20 -0.30 6.38 -5.07
N ASN A 21 -1.58 6.12 -5.32
CA ASN A 21 -2.61 7.15 -5.33
C ASN A 21 -2.70 7.89 -3.99
N ASP A 22 -2.69 7.12 -2.88
CA ASP A 22 -2.76 7.68 -1.53
C ASP A 22 -1.50 8.47 -1.12
N GLY A 23 -0.38 8.30 -1.80
CA GLY A 23 0.84 9.07 -1.54
C GLY A 23 1.03 10.26 -2.49
N ILE A 24 0.79 10.05 -3.79
CA ILE A 24 1.07 11.07 -4.83
C ILE A 24 -0.04 12.11 -4.92
N ALA A 25 -1.28 11.80 -4.51
CA ALA A 25 -2.37 12.76 -4.51
C ALA A 25 -2.18 13.89 -3.48
N PHE A 26 -1.50 13.63 -2.38
CA PHE A 26 -1.38 14.58 -1.27
C PHE A 26 -0.68 15.92 -1.64
N PRO A 27 0.42 15.94 -2.39
CA PRO A 27 1.00 17.20 -2.89
C PRO A 27 -0.01 18.08 -3.63
N PHE A 28 -0.90 17.48 -4.40
CA PHE A 28 -1.90 18.22 -5.17
C PHE A 28 -3.06 18.71 -4.31
N VAL A 29 -3.37 18.03 -3.22
CA VAL A 29 -4.29 18.54 -2.19
C VAL A 29 -3.71 19.80 -1.56
N ILE A 30 -2.43 19.77 -1.18
CA ILE A 30 -1.72 20.95 -0.66
C ILE A 30 -1.71 22.08 -1.70
N LEU A 31 -1.44 21.77 -2.97
CA LEU A 31 -1.50 22.75 -4.06
C LEU A 31 -2.88 23.41 -4.13
N GLY A 32 -3.95 22.63 -4.10
CA GLY A 32 -5.31 23.12 -4.11
C GLY A 32 -5.61 24.07 -2.96
N LEU A 33 -5.17 23.72 -1.74
CA LEU A 33 -5.32 24.56 -0.56
C LEU A 33 -4.55 25.88 -0.68
N LEU A 34 -3.31 25.83 -1.15
CA LEU A 34 -2.48 27.02 -1.36
C LEU A 34 -3.07 27.93 -2.44
N LEU A 35 -3.64 27.37 -3.51
CA LEU A 35 -4.36 28.15 -4.54
C LEU A 35 -5.59 28.89 -3.98
N LEU A 36 -6.29 28.29 -3.03
CA LEU A 36 -7.44 28.92 -2.37
C LEU A 36 -7.03 29.97 -1.34
N GLN A 37 -5.84 29.85 -0.76
CA GLN A 37 -5.34 30.77 0.28
C GLN A 37 -4.59 31.99 -0.30
N HIS A 38 -4.01 31.86 -1.50
CA HIS A 38 -3.19 32.90 -2.11
C HIS A 38 -3.87 33.45 -3.37
N ASP A 39 -4.64 34.50 -3.21
CA ASP A 39 -5.31 35.18 -4.31
C ASP A 39 -4.32 35.83 -5.30
N GLY A 40 -3.92 35.01 -6.31
CA GLY A 40 -3.25 35.50 -7.53
C GLY A 40 -1.74 35.75 -7.48
N ASP A 41 -1.05 35.54 -6.35
CA ASP A 41 0.42 35.64 -6.30
C ASP A 41 1.06 34.25 -6.53
N PRO A 42 1.78 34.02 -7.64
CA PRO A 42 2.40 32.71 -7.93
C PRO A 42 3.74 32.49 -7.22
N GLY A 43 4.22 33.39 -6.38
CA GLY A 43 5.55 33.31 -5.76
C GLY A 43 5.78 32.05 -4.90
N TRP A 44 4.72 31.51 -4.31
CA TRP A 44 4.78 30.29 -3.47
C TRP A 44 4.86 28.97 -4.25
N VAL A 45 4.52 28.98 -5.57
CA VAL A 45 4.49 27.74 -6.39
C VAL A 45 5.87 27.07 -6.46
N GLY A 46 6.94 27.84 -6.55
CA GLY A 46 8.30 27.34 -6.54
C GLY A 46 8.64 26.60 -5.24
N ASP A 47 8.28 27.17 -4.12
CA ASP A 47 8.46 26.61 -2.80
C ASP A 47 7.66 25.31 -2.60
N TRP A 48 6.41 25.32 -3.04
CA TRP A 48 5.58 24.13 -3.04
C TRP A 48 6.18 23.02 -3.90
N ALA A 49 6.59 23.31 -5.13
CA ALA A 49 7.17 22.32 -6.01
C ALA A 49 8.46 21.72 -5.43
N LEU A 50 9.32 22.55 -4.86
CA LEU A 50 10.57 22.11 -4.24
C LEU A 50 10.34 21.23 -3.01
N LYS A 51 9.47 21.66 -2.10
CA LYS A 51 9.22 20.95 -0.83
C LYS A 51 8.31 19.75 -1.01
N SER A 52 7.18 19.91 -1.73
CA SER A 52 6.14 18.89 -1.81
C SER A 52 6.39 17.84 -2.92
N LEU A 53 7.01 18.21 -4.04
CA LEU A 53 7.29 17.27 -5.12
C LEU A 53 8.73 16.79 -5.12
N LEU A 54 9.70 17.71 -5.14
CA LEU A 54 11.11 17.33 -5.31
C LEU A 54 11.75 16.79 -4.03
N TRP A 55 11.29 17.20 -2.87
CA TRP A 55 11.80 16.68 -1.59
C TRP A 55 10.91 15.58 -1.03
N ALA A 56 9.64 15.87 -0.70
CA ALA A 56 8.82 14.99 0.09
C ALA A 56 8.48 13.65 -0.60
N VAL A 57 8.32 13.64 -1.93
CA VAL A 57 8.05 12.41 -2.69
C VAL A 57 9.28 11.48 -2.72
N PRO A 58 10.46 11.90 -3.20
CA PRO A 58 11.63 11.02 -3.23
C PRO A 58 12.11 10.64 -1.82
N ALA A 59 12.10 11.57 -0.87
CA ALA A 59 12.49 11.31 0.51
C ALA A 59 11.58 10.26 1.17
N GLY A 60 10.26 10.34 0.96
CA GLY A 60 9.31 9.35 1.45
C GLY A 60 9.57 7.96 0.86
N LEU A 61 9.72 7.87 -0.46
CA LEU A 61 10.01 6.60 -1.14
C LEU A 61 11.33 5.98 -0.67
N LEU A 62 12.39 6.77 -0.58
CA LEU A 62 13.71 6.27 -0.16
C LEU A 62 13.68 5.82 1.30
N THR A 63 13.13 6.64 2.20
CA THR A 63 13.05 6.29 3.63
C THR A 63 12.29 5.01 3.83
N GLY A 64 11.08 4.88 3.25
CA GLY A 64 10.28 3.67 3.35
C GLY A 64 11.00 2.46 2.79
N TYR A 65 11.52 2.55 1.58
CA TYR A 65 12.22 1.44 0.94
C TYR A 65 13.40 0.92 1.77
N TRP A 66 14.24 1.81 2.29
CA TRP A 66 15.38 1.41 3.11
C TRP A 66 14.96 0.84 4.46
N MET A 67 13.92 1.39 5.10
CA MET A 67 13.38 0.86 6.34
C MET A 67 12.79 -0.54 6.15
N GLY A 68 11.94 -0.73 5.12
CA GLY A 68 11.37 -2.03 4.81
C GLY A 68 12.43 -3.09 4.50
N ARG A 69 13.43 -2.71 3.69
CA ARG A 69 14.54 -3.59 3.37
C ARG A 69 15.42 -3.91 4.58
N GLY A 70 15.69 -2.92 5.46
CA GLY A 70 16.49 -3.10 6.65
C GLY A 70 15.81 -3.99 7.68
N ILE A 71 14.57 -3.64 8.04
CA ILE A 71 13.78 -4.41 9.02
C ILE A 71 13.53 -5.83 8.50
N GLY A 72 13.17 -5.99 7.21
CA GLY A 72 12.98 -7.30 6.61
C GLY A 72 14.22 -8.18 6.72
N ARG A 73 15.40 -7.64 6.42
CA ARG A 73 16.67 -8.39 6.55
C ARG A 73 16.97 -8.80 7.99
N VAL A 74 16.83 -7.86 8.92
CA VAL A 74 17.08 -8.14 10.34
C VAL A 74 16.16 -9.23 10.84
N THR A 75 14.86 -9.14 10.53
CA THR A 75 13.88 -10.15 10.95
C THR A 75 14.19 -11.52 10.35
N LEU A 76 14.47 -11.59 9.05
CA LEU A 76 14.81 -12.85 8.39
C LEU A 76 16.10 -13.46 8.96
N THR A 77 17.12 -12.65 9.21
CA THR A 77 18.37 -13.13 9.81
C THR A 77 18.16 -13.67 11.23
N LEU A 78 17.38 -12.96 12.06
CA LEU A 78 17.08 -13.40 13.42
C LEU A 78 16.24 -14.70 13.42
N ARG A 79 15.34 -14.85 12.48
CA ARG A 79 14.50 -16.04 12.36
C ARG A 79 15.28 -17.29 11.93
N ILE A 80 16.20 -17.14 10.98
CA ILE A 80 17.08 -18.23 10.55
C ILE A 80 17.98 -18.70 11.71
N GLN A 81 18.39 -17.78 12.59
CA GLN A 81 19.27 -18.11 13.72
C GLN A 81 18.54 -18.73 14.92
N ASN A 82 17.25 -18.48 15.08
CA ASN A 82 16.46 -18.89 16.25
C ASN A 82 15.25 -19.74 15.80
N ASP A 83 15.46 -21.03 15.65
CA ASP A 83 14.48 -22.00 15.15
C ASP A 83 13.33 -22.29 16.16
N ASP A 84 13.48 -21.92 17.44
CA ASP A 84 12.60 -22.29 18.56
C ASP A 84 11.56 -21.22 18.98
N SER A 85 11.35 -20.16 18.21
CA SER A 85 10.38 -19.13 18.66
C SER A 85 8.93 -19.57 18.43
N THR A 86 8.32 -20.11 19.50
CA THR A 86 6.89 -20.43 19.59
C THR A 86 5.97 -19.21 19.52
N LEU A 87 6.52 -18.01 19.64
CA LEU A 87 5.81 -16.74 19.47
C LEU A 87 6.12 -16.20 18.06
N SER A 88 5.10 -16.08 17.22
CA SER A 88 5.23 -15.40 15.93
C SER A 88 5.02 -13.89 16.13
N PRO A 89 6.07 -13.08 16.29
CA PRO A 89 5.95 -11.64 16.41
C PRO A 89 5.65 -10.94 15.06
N ASN A 90 5.39 -11.71 14.01
CA ASN A 90 5.26 -11.20 12.63
C ASN A 90 4.07 -10.24 12.48
N ASP A 91 3.00 -10.44 13.24
CA ASP A 91 1.83 -9.57 13.25
C ASP A 91 2.19 -8.15 13.72
N TYR A 92 2.94 -8.09 14.81
CA TYR A 92 3.43 -6.81 15.33
C TYR A 92 4.52 -6.20 14.46
N LEU A 93 5.28 -7.02 13.73
CA LEU A 93 6.29 -6.56 12.80
C LEU A 93 5.68 -5.74 11.67
N ALA A 94 4.55 -6.19 11.11
CA ALA A 94 3.83 -5.45 10.09
C ALA A 94 3.40 -4.06 10.59
N LEU A 95 2.77 -4.02 11.77
CA LEU A 95 2.35 -2.75 12.39
C LEU A 95 3.54 -1.87 12.74
N ALA A 96 4.60 -2.44 13.30
CA ALA A 96 5.81 -1.69 13.64
C ALA A 96 6.47 -1.11 12.38
N LEU A 97 6.55 -1.87 11.29
CA LEU A 97 7.10 -1.38 10.03
C LEU A 97 6.26 -0.23 9.46
N ILE A 98 4.93 -0.37 9.46
CA ILE A 98 4.02 0.69 9.01
C ILE A 98 4.22 1.95 9.86
N ALA A 99 4.18 1.81 11.19
CA ALA A 99 4.32 2.94 12.11
C ALA A 99 5.68 3.63 11.98
N LEU A 100 6.78 2.86 11.94
CA LEU A 100 8.13 3.40 11.81
C LEU A 100 8.35 4.08 10.45
N ALA A 101 7.88 3.48 9.36
CA ALA A 101 8.00 4.05 8.03
C ALA A 101 7.20 5.36 7.92
N TYR A 102 5.98 5.39 8.47
CA TYR A 102 5.15 6.58 8.48
C TYR A 102 5.80 7.70 9.31
N VAL A 103 6.07 7.43 10.59
CA VAL A 103 6.65 8.43 11.51
C VAL A 103 8.04 8.88 11.05
N GLY A 104 8.87 7.95 10.56
CA GLY A 104 10.20 8.30 10.05
C GLY A 104 10.16 9.25 8.85
N ALA A 105 9.17 9.09 7.95
CA ALA A 105 8.97 10.01 6.84
C ALA A 105 8.45 11.37 7.31
N GLU A 106 7.45 11.40 8.20
CA GLU A 106 6.92 12.64 8.78
C GLU A 106 8.02 13.45 9.51
N PHE A 107 8.92 12.77 10.21
CA PHE A 107 10.02 13.41 10.92
C PHE A 107 10.96 14.22 10.00
N ILE A 108 11.14 13.79 8.75
CA ILE A 108 11.93 14.51 7.74
C ILE A 108 11.08 15.34 6.77
N HIS A 109 9.82 15.59 7.13
CA HIS A 109 8.85 16.32 6.29
C HIS A 109 8.61 15.66 4.91
N ALA A 110 8.61 14.32 4.87
CA ALA A 110 8.26 13.52 3.71
C ALA A 110 6.89 12.86 3.89
N TYR A 111 6.33 12.28 2.83
CA TYR A 111 4.99 11.71 2.88
C TYR A 111 4.95 10.32 3.48
N GLY A 112 4.30 10.18 4.65
CA GLY A 112 4.19 8.94 5.41
C GLY A 112 3.52 7.81 4.64
N PHE A 113 2.41 8.07 3.94
CA PHE A 113 1.72 7.06 3.12
C PHE A 113 2.61 6.49 2.01
N LEU A 114 3.36 7.36 1.34
CA LEU A 114 4.27 6.95 0.28
C LEU A 114 5.45 6.14 0.83
N SER A 115 5.90 6.51 2.03
CA SER A 115 6.93 5.77 2.76
C SER A 115 6.46 4.36 3.14
N VAL A 116 5.25 4.21 3.66
CA VAL A 116 4.68 2.90 4.01
C VAL A 116 4.56 2.00 2.77
N PHE A 117 4.08 2.54 1.65
CA PHE A 117 4.06 1.81 0.38
C PHE A 117 5.46 1.35 -0.04
N ALA A 118 6.43 2.24 0.00
CA ALA A 118 7.82 1.91 -0.36
C ALA A 118 8.46 0.93 0.64
N ALA A 119 8.05 0.95 1.91
CA ALA A 119 8.50 -0.02 2.91
C ALA A 119 8.03 -1.45 2.57
N GLY A 120 6.80 -1.59 2.08
CA GLY A 120 6.30 -2.86 1.55
C GLY A 120 7.16 -3.39 0.39
N LEU A 121 7.53 -2.51 -0.56
CA LEU A 121 8.43 -2.88 -1.67
C LEU A 121 9.83 -3.27 -1.17
N GLY A 122 10.36 -2.54 -0.18
CA GLY A 122 11.65 -2.84 0.44
C GLY A 122 11.66 -4.19 1.14
N LEU A 123 10.58 -4.52 1.84
CA LEU A 123 10.38 -5.80 2.52
C LEU A 123 10.31 -6.96 1.50
N ARG A 124 9.53 -6.80 0.44
CA ARG A 124 9.46 -7.79 -0.66
C ARG A 124 10.82 -8.00 -1.34
N ARG A 125 11.62 -6.95 -1.48
CA ARG A 125 12.98 -7.11 -2.01
C ARG A 125 13.92 -7.86 -1.06
N ALA A 126 13.74 -7.70 0.25
CA ALA A 126 14.49 -8.45 1.25
C ALA A 126 14.09 -9.93 1.21
N GLU A 127 12.79 -10.23 1.17
CA GLU A 127 12.23 -11.58 1.04
C GLU A 127 12.77 -12.28 -0.22
N ALA A 128 12.58 -11.67 -1.41
CA ALA A 128 13.00 -12.26 -2.66
C ALA A 128 14.49 -12.61 -2.71
N LYS A 129 15.33 -11.76 -2.09
CA LYS A 129 16.77 -12.04 -1.99
C LYS A 129 17.09 -13.21 -1.08
N THR A 130 16.33 -13.37 0.00
CA THR A 130 16.54 -14.47 0.97
C THR A 130 15.97 -15.79 0.44
N ALA A 131 14.87 -15.74 -0.30
CA ALA A 131 14.25 -16.87 -0.96
C ALA A 131 14.98 -17.37 -2.23
N GLY A 132 16.15 -16.80 -2.57
CA GLY A 132 16.95 -17.23 -3.72
C GLY A 132 16.44 -16.72 -5.07
N GLU A 133 15.75 -15.57 -5.12
CA GLU A 133 15.17 -14.95 -6.34
C GLU A 133 14.28 -15.91 -7.15
N SER A 134 13.62 -16.85 -6.45
CA SER A 134 12.66 -17.77 -7.09
C SER A 134 11.56 -17.00 -7.82
N LEU A 135 11.04 -17.56 -8.92
CA LEU A 135 9.94 -16.96 -9.68
C LEU A 135 8.63 -16.97 -8.88
N GLU A 136 8.51 -17.88 -7.91
CA GLU A 136 7.33 -17.98 -7.05
C GLU A 136 7.53 -17.19 -5.75
N PRO A 137 6.49 -16.52 -5.24
CA PRO A 137 6.48 -15.89 -3.93
C PRO A 137 6.77 -16.89 -2.82
N ALA A 138 7.58 -16.51 -1.84
CA ALA A 138 7.96 -17.41 -0.76
C ALA A 138 6.75 -17.92 0.03
N GLU A 139 5.69 -17.10 0.18
CA GLU A 139 4.44 -17.53 0.84
C GLU A 139 3.70 -18.64 0.09
N HIS A 140 3.88 -18.77 -1.23
CA HIS A 140 3.28 -19.87 -2.00
C HIS A 140 4.03 -21.18 -1.81
N LEU A 141 5.32 -21.12 -1.54
CA LEU A 141 6.14 -22.33 -1.28
C LEU A 141 5.79 -22.99 0.06
N VAL A 142 5.19 -22.21 0.98
CA VAL A 142 4.91 -22.61 2.36
C VAL A 142 3.40 -22.76 2.61
N GLN A 143 2.56 -22.76 1.57
CA GLN A 143 1.11 -22.93 1.75
C GLN A 143 0.80 -24.31 2.39
N PRO A 144 -0.08 -24.34 3.42
CA PRO A 144 -0.52 -25.60 4.01
C PRO A 144 -1.24 -26.43 2.95
N VAL A 145 -0.90 -27.69 2.85
CA VAL A 145 -1.64 -28.65 2.03
C VAL A 145 -3.08 -28.69 2.55
N VAL A 146 -4.00 -28.11 1.78
CA VAL A 146 -5.43 -28.07 2.09
C VAL A 146 -5.95 -29.52 2.10
N GLY A 147 -6.09 -30.11 3.27
CA GLY A 147 -6.57 -31.49 3.39
C GLY A 147 -6.83 -31.98 4.81
N HIS A 148 -6.31 -31.32 5.83
CA HIS A 148 -6.49 -31.77 7.21
C HIS A 148 -7.04 -30.64 8.09
N GLN A 149 -8.33 -30.73 8.38
CA GLN A 149 -9.14 -29.71 9.10
C GLN A 149 -8.75 -29.48 10.58
N ASN A 150 -7.69 -30.09 11.11
CA ASN A 150 -7.36 -30.04 12.54
C ASN A 150 -5.87 -29.84 12.86
N VAL A 151 -5.07 -29.33 11.94
CA VAL A 151 -3.66 -29.04 12.22
C VAL A 151 -3.47 -27.53 12.36
N GLU A 152 -2.93 -27.09 13.49
CA GLU A 152 -2.54 -25.68 13.65
C GLU A 152 -1.65 -25.26 12.46
N PRO A 153 -1.87 -24.07 11.86
CA PRO A 153 -1.15 -23.63 10.66
C PRO A 153 0.38 -23.71 10.78
N GLN A 154 0.91 -23.54 12.00
CA GLN A 154 2.34 -23.60 12.30
C GLN A 154 2.94 -25.01 12.18
N HIS A 155 2.14 -26.07 12.39
CA HIS A 155 2.59 -27.47 12.27
C HIS A 155 2.36 -28.05 10.87
N ALA A 156 1.37 -27.58 10.14
CA ALA A 156 1.10 -28.00 8.77
C ALA A 156 2.20 -27.58 7.79
N VAL A 157 2.85 -26.46 8.06
CA VAL A 157 3.93 -25.91 7.23
C VAL A 157 5.21 -26.75 7.33
N ARG A 158 5.53 -27.31 8.50
CA ARG A 158 6.77 -28.08 8.73
C ARG A 158 6.81 -29.43 8.00
N GLY A 159 5.68 -29.99 7.63
CA GLY A 159 5.61 -31.33 7.02
C GLY A 159 5.92 -31.39 5.51
N ASN A 160 5.97 -30.26 4.81
CA ASN A 160 6.16 -30.23 3.36
C ASN A 160 7.38 -29.37 2.91
N THR A 161 8.26 -29.02 3.84
CA THR A 161 9.37 -28.09 3.59
C THR A 161 10.74 -28.77 3.49
N ASP A 162 10.78 -30.12 3.55
CA ASP A 162 12.04 -30.93 3.51
C ASP A 162 12.91 -30.69 2.26
N HIS A 163 12.37 -29.99 1.26
CA HIS A 163 13.07 -29.67 0.01
C HIS A 163 13.45 -28.20 -0.14
N LEU A 164 13.10 -27.36 0.85
CA LEU A 164 13.34 -25.92 0.81
C LEU A 164 14.53 -25.58 1.72
N GLU A 165 15.30 -24.58 1.30
CA GLU A 165 16.34 -24.01 2.15
C GLU A 165 15.72 -23.27 3.33
N ASP A 166 16.40 -23.23 4.49
CA ASP A 166 15.92 -22.55 5.72
C ASP A 166 15.51 -21.10 5.47
N GLY A 167 16.23 -20.40 4.58
CA GLY A 167 15.92 -19.05 4.17
C GLY A 167 14.57 -18.90 3.44
N GLN A 168 14.22 -19.89 2.60
CA GLN A 168 12.93 -19.89 1.87
C GLN A 168 11.75 -20.11 2.81
N VAL A 169 11.92 -21.08 3.72
CA VAL A 169 10.91 -21.38 4.73
C VAL A 169 10.68 -20.18 5.65
N ALA A 170 11.75 -19.58 6.17
CA ALA A 170 11.67 -18.41 7.04
C ALA A 170 10.99 -17.20 6.35
N ALA A 171 11.35 -16.95 5.09
CA ALA A 171 10.75 -15.88 4.29
C ALA A 171 9.26 -16.14 3.99
N GLY A 172 8.93 -17.39 3.64
CA GLY A 172 7.55 -17.79 3.33
C GLY A 172 6.62 -17.66 4.52
N ILE A 173 7.02 -18.16 5.68
CA ILE A 173 6.23 -18.04 6.92
C ILE A 173 6.05 -16.58 7.33
N MET A 174 7.14 -15.80 7.32
CA MET A 174 7.07 -14.37 7.65
C MET A 174 6.07 -13.63 6.76
N MET A 175 6.15 -13.83 5.45
CA MET A 175 5.26 -13.15 4.50
C MET A 175 3.81 -13.63 4.62
N SER A 176 3.60 -14.94 4.79
CA SER A 176 2.26 -15.51 4.97
C SER A 176 1.56 -14.92 6.20
N ASP A 177 2.25 -14.88 7.35
CA ASP A 177 1.72 -14.34 8.60
C ASP A 177 1.41 -12.84 8.45
N MET A 178 2.36 -12.06 7.90
CA MET A 178 2.16 -10.63 7.68
C MET A 178 1.00 -10.32 6.74
N LEU A 179 0.84 -11.09 5.67
CA LEU A 179 -0.28 -10.91 4.72
C LEU A 179 -1.61 -11.33 5.33
N ALA A 180 -1.65 -12.41 6.09
CA ALA A 180 -2.85 -12.87 6.78
C ALA A 180 -3.32 -11.84 7.81
N PHE A 181 -2.41 -11.36 8.65
CA PHE A 181 -2.71 -10.33 9.65
C PHE A 181 -3.08 -9.00 8.99
N GLY A 182 -2.31 -8.55 7.99
CA GLY A 182 -2.61 -7.34 7.22
C GLY A 182 -4.00 -7.38 6.59
N GLY A 183 -4.38 -8.50 5.97
CA GLY A 183 -5.70 -8.70 5.40
C GLY A 183 -6.84 -8.70 6.44
N LEU A 184 -6.59 -9.19 7.66
CA LEU A 184 -7.55 -9.11 8.75
C LEU A 184 -7.78 -7.65 9.18
N VAL A 185 -6.70 -6.92 9.41
CA VAL A 185 -6.75 -5.50 9.80
C VAL A 185 -7.39 -4.65 8.70
N GLU A 186 -7.03 -4.88 7.44
CA GLU A 186 -7.61 -4.20 6.27
C GLU A 186 -9.14 -4.36 6.26
N ARG A 187 -9.65 -5.59 6.32
CA ARG A 187 -11.10 -5.86 6.35
C ARG A 187 -11.80 -5.23 7.55
N ALA A 188 -11.19 -5.29 8.73
CA ALA A 188 -11.75 -4.67 9.92
C ALA A 188 -11.84 -3.14 9.76
N MET A 189 -10.79 -2.51 9.23
CA MET A 189 -10.78 -1.07 8.96
C MET A 189 -11.74 -0.68 7.85
N GLU A 190 -11.87 -1.47 6.77
CA GLU A 190 -12.86 -1.23 5.73
C GLU A 190 -14.28 -1.21 6.27
N VAL A 191 -14.67 -2.22 7.04
CA VAL A 191 -16.01 -2.28 7.65
C VAL A 191 -16.24 -1.09 8.57
N PHE A 192 -15.27 -0.77 9.42
CA PHE A 192 -15.35 0.38 10.33
C PHE A 192 -15.53 1.70 9.58
N LEU A 193 -14.70 1.94 8.55
CA LEU A 193 -14.72 3.19 7.80
C LEU A 193 -15.95 3.33 6.91
N VAL A 194 -16.39 2.25 6.26
CA VAL A 194 -17.63 2.26 5.47
C VAL A 194 -18.84 2.56 6.35
N THR A 195 -18.86 1.97 7.55
CA THR A 195 -19.93 2.24 8.52
C THR A 195 -19.90 3.70 8.99
N LEU A 196 -18.72 4.20 9.38
CA LEU A 196 -18.53 5.58 9.79
C LEU A 196 -18.94 6.56 8.67
N LEU A 197 -18.47 6.31 7.45
CA LEU A 197 -18.81 7.11 6.27
C LEU A 197 -20.31 7.10 6.00
N GLY A 198 -20.96 5.93 6.14
CA GLY A 198 -22.41 5.83 5.99
C GLY A 198 -23.18 6.71 6.98
N VAL A 199 -22.75 6.72 8.25
CA VAL A 199 -23.36 7.60 9.26
C VAL A 199 -23.16 9.08 8.94
N VAL A 200 -21.93 9.47 8.58
CA VAL A 200 -21.60 10.86 8.21
C VAL A 200 -22.37 11.30 6.97
N LEU A 201 -22.47 10.43 5.97
CA LEU A 201 -23.17 10.71 4.72
C LEU A 201 -24.66 10.93 4.93
N ILE A 202 -25.30 10.16 5.79
CA ILE A 202 -26.72 10.35 6.13
C ILE A 202 -26.95 11.70 6.81
N ALA A 203 -26.03 12.09 7.70
CA ALA A 203 -26.13 13.36 8.44
C ALA A 203 -25.83 14.59 7.59
N HIS A 204 -25.00 14.46 6.54
CA HIS A 204 -24.51 15.58 5.71
C HIS A 204 -24.78 15.35 4.22
N TRP A 205 -25.94 14.79 3.88
CA TRP A 205 -26.30 14.52 2.49
C TRP A 205 -26.49 15.82 1.68
N ASP A 206 -25.73 15.95 0.59
CA ASP A 206 -25.90 17.03 -0.38
C ASP A 206 -26.08 16.45 -1.80
N TRP A 207 -27.21 16.76 -2.44
CA TRP A 207 -27.53 16.32 -3.80
C TRP A 207 -26.54 16.82 -4.85
N ARG A 208 -25.81 17.90 -4.57
CA ARG A 208 -24.77 18.43 -5.45
C ARG A 208 -23.58 17.48 -5.61
N ALA A 209 -23.39 16.57 -4.68
CA ALA A 209 -22.34 15.55 -4.77
C ALA A 209 -22.59 14.52 -5.90
N LEU A 210 -23.86 14.25 -6.26
CA LEU A 210 -24.18 13.27 -7.29
C LEU A 210 -23.65 13.65 -8.68
N PRO A 211 -23.89 14.85 -9.23
CA PRO A 211 -23.35 15.21 -10.54
C PRO A 211 -21.81 15.28 -10.52
N ILE A 212 -21.21 15.76 -9.43
CA ILE A 212 -19.74 15.80 -9.29
C ILE A 212 -19.17 14.36 -9.31
N GLY A 213 -19.75 13.46 -8.51
CA GLY A 213 -19.38 12.04 -8.52
C GLY A 213 -19.59 11.40 -9.90
N GLY A 214 -20.74 11.68 -10.56
CA GLY A 214 -21.02 11.19 -11.90
C GLY A 214 -19.97 11.62 -12.93
N VAL A 215 -19.59 12.89 -12.96
CA VAL A 215 -18.53 13.39 -13.85
C VAL A 215 -17.18 12.76 -13.52
N LEU A 216 -16.85 12.65 -12.22
CA LEU A 216 -15.57 12.07 -11.77
C LEU A 216 -15.45 10.60 -12.19
N PHE A 217 -16.46 9.78 -11.90
CA PHE A 217 -16.40 8.33 -12.12
C PHE A 217 -16.70 7.92 -13.56
N CYS A 218 -17.66 8.58 -14.24
CA CYS A 218 -18.07 8.18 -15.56
C CYS A 218 -17.31 8.88 -16.70
N LEU A 219 -16.71 10.05 -16.44
CA LEU A 219 -16.02 10.82 -17.48
C LEU A 219 -14.52 10.94 -17.21
N ILE A 220 -14.12 11.55 -16.08
CA ILE A 220 -12.71 11.89 -15.82
C ILE A 220 -11.87 10.62 -15.70
N ARG A 221 -12.35 9.62 -14.97
CA ARG A 221 -11.60 8.39 -14.72
C ARG A 221 -11.41 7.55 -15.98
N PRO A 222 -12.41 7.16 -16.76
CA PRO A 222 -12.18 6.46 -18.03
C PRO A 222 -11.30 7.24 -18.99
N LEU A 223 -11.46 8.56 -19.05
CA LEU A 223 -10.65 9.42 -19.90
C LEU A 223 -9.17 9.41 -19.46
N SER A 224 -8.90 9.49 -18.15
CA SER A 224 -7.51 9.44 -17.64
C SER A 224 -6.81 8.13 -17.99
N VAL A 225 -7.51 7.00 -17.90
CA VAL A 225 -6.98 5.68 -18.30
C VAL A 225 -6.80 5.60 -19.82
N ALA A 226 -7.71 6.19 -20.60
CA ALA A 226 -7.63 6.18 -22.06
C ALA A 226 -6.47 7.02 -22.61
N VAL A 227 -6.19 8.17 -21.98
CA VAL A 227 -5.11 9.10 -22.40
C VAL A 227 -3.72 8.58 -21.98
N MET A 228 -3.64 7.72 -20.98
CA MET A 228 -2.36 7.23 -20.48
C MET A 228 -1.66 6.33 -21.52
N PRO A 229 -0.36 6.54 -21.79
CA PRO A 229 0.37 5.79 -22.81
C PRO A 229 0.74 4.38 -22.33
N TRP A 230 -0.25 3.50 -22.23
CA TRP A 230 -0.05 2.09 -21.84
C TRP A 230 0.71 1.28 -22.91
N GLY A 231 0.90 1.85 -24.10
CA GLY A 231 1.55 1.17 -25.21
C GLY A 231 0.89 -0.16 -25.56
N ARG A 232 1.73 -1.20 -25.77
CA ARG A 232 1.30 -2.59 -26.00
C ARG A 232 1.16 -3.42 -24.73
N LEU A 233 1.27 -2.81 -23.56
CA LEU A 233 1.31 -3.53 -22.26
C LEU A 233 -0.06 -4.05 -21.84
N LEU A 234 -1.14 -3.35 -22.18
CA LEU A 234 -2.51 -3.68 -21.77
C LEU A 234 -3.47 -3.67 -22.95
N ASP A 235 -4.32 -4.69 -23.01
CA ASP A 235 -5.42 -4.78 -23.95
C ASP A 235 -6.55 -3.81 -23.62
N TRP A 236 -7.41 -3.51 -24.59
CA TRP A 236 -8.57 -2.64 -24.41
C TRP A 236 -9.47 -3.07 -23.24
N HIS A 237 -9.75 -4.37 -23.11
CA HIS A 237 -10.57 -4.91 -22.02
C HIS A 237 -9.92 -4.69 -20.65
N GLN A 238 -8.61 -4.88 -20.55
CA GLN A 238 -7.84 -4.64 -19.33
C GLN A 238 -7.87 -3.16 -18.94
N ARG A 239 -7.75 -2.24 -19.90
CA ARG A 239 -7.87 -0.79 -19.66
C ARG A 239 -9.27 -0.41 -19.19
N ALA A 240 -10.31 -0.99 -19.77
CA ALA A 240 -11.68 -0.75 -19.35
C ALA A 240 -11.93 -1.23 -17.92
N LEU A 241 -11.38 -2.39 -17.54
CA LEU A 241 -11.45 -2.90 -16.17
C LEU A 241 -10.72 -1.97 -15.19
N ILE A 242 -9.50 -1.55 -15.49
CA ILE A 242 -8.75 -0.60 -14.64
C ILE A 242 -9.52 0.73 -14.51
N GLY A 243 -10.09 1.23 -15.59
CA GLY A 243 -10.90 2.44 -15.59
C GLY A 243 -12.17 2.34 -14.75
N TRP A 244 -12.78 1.16 -14.68
CA TRP A 244 -14.01 0.93 -13.94
C TRP A 244 -13.76 0.58 -12.46
N PHE A 245 -12.88 -0.37 -12.20
CA PHE A 245 -12.61 -0.90 -10.85
C PHE A 245 -11.60 -0.10 -10.03
N GLY A 246 -11.20 1.06 -10.48
CA GLY A 246 -10.20 1.84 -9.75
C GLY A 246 -10.44 1.93 -8.26
N ILE A 247 -9.50 1.42 -7.53
CA ILE A 247 -9.51 1.34 -6.07
C ILE A 247 -9.39 2.75 -5.49
N ARG A 248 -10.28 3.09 -4.56
CA ARG A 248 -10.24 4.32 -3.78
C ARG A 248 -9.83 3.96 -2.37
N GLY A 249 -8.67 4.45 -1.95
CA GLY A 249 -8.15 4.23 -0.61
C GLY A 249 -8.79 5.15 0.42
N ILE A 250 -8.51 4.85 1.67
CA ILE A 250 -8.87 5.64 2.86
C ILE A 250 -8.19 7.02 2.84
N GLY A 251 -7.12 7.17 2.08
CA GLY A 251 -6.37 8.43 1.92
C GLY A 251 -7.24 9.62 1.56
N SER A 252 -8.31 9.42 0.77
CA SER A 252 -9.24 10.50 0.42
C SER A 252 -9.96 11.09 1.64
N LEU A 253 -10.28 10.30 2.67
CA LEU A 253 -10.83 10.79 3.93
C LEU A 253 -9.80 11.60 4.72
N TYR A 254 -8.56 11.10 4.78
CA TYR A 254 -7.45 11.83 5.40
C TYR A 254 -7.26 13.20 4.73
N TYR A 255 -7.29 13.28 3.41
CA TYR A 255 -7.15 14.55 2.66
C TYR A 255 -8.29 15.51 2.94
N LEU A 256 -9.52 15.00 3.06
CA LEU A 256 -10.66 15.80 3.44
C LEU A 256 -10.47 16.42 4.83
N PHE A 257 -10.12 15.61 5.83
CA PHE A 257 -9.88 16.10 7.18
C PHE A 257 -8.68 17.06 7.25
N TYR A 258 -7.63 16.76 6.50
CA TYR A 258 -6.49 17.65 6.39
C TYR A 258 -6.90 19.02 5.82
N ALA A 259 -7.67 19.03 4.74
CA ALA A 259 -8.17 20.25 4.09
C ALA A 259 -9.10 21.07 5.00
N LEU A 260 -10.02 20.40 5.72
CA LEU A 260 -10.88 21.05 6.70
C LEU A 260 -10.09 21.72 7.83
N ASN A 261 -9.03 21.08 8.30
CA ASN A 261 -8.19 21.62 9.37
C ASN A 261 -7.24 22.74 8.91
N HIS A 262 -6.99 22.88 7.59
CA HIS A 262 -5.99 23.80 7.04
C HIS A 262 -6.58 24.88 6.11
N GLY A 263 -7.85 25.18 6.20
CA GLY A 263 -8.38 26.38 5.55
C GLY A 263 -9.65 26.23 4.71
N LEU A 264 -10.34 25.10 4.80
CA LEU A 264 -11.68 24.94 4.22
C LEU A 264 -12.82 25.01 5.26
N GLY A 265 -12.48 25.29 6.54
CA GLY A 265 -13.43 25.42 7.65
C GLY A 265 -13.73 26.86 8.02
#